data_14ce83e01d711a4869beb75a65bc2479
#
_entry.id   14ce83e01d711a4869beb75a65bc2479
#
_cell.length_a   1.000
_cell.length_b   1.000
_cell.length_c   1.000
_cell.angle_alpha   90.00
_cell.angle_beta   90.00
_cell.angle_gamma   90.00
#
_symmetry.space_group_name_H-M   'P 1'
#
loop_
_entity.id
_entity.type
_entity.pdbx_description
1 polymer ?
#
loop_
_entity_poly.entity_id
_entity_poly.type
_entity_poly.pdbx_seq_one_letter_code
_entity_poly.pdbx_strand_id
1 'polypeptide(L)'
;TVFPELTTYGRTFKLNGYTTTNTDSVKDSTDTGGTRLDIDAVPPLSAMLQISDAFVKKPASTAAGTADLAGDQNGSLEFPTQFSLFYAGRIAPQMGAFVQFTYDSQSGSFGWDNTDVRFADRIQVANTDLVYGLTANNNPTVQDVFNTIPAWSFPYFAAKSGNGPLALTQLESLGANVGGLGGYIFWNQLLYAEISAYRSAPQGFGGAGPDSYNAIQGFAPYWRVALTQDFDKNSAEVGIFGMDEHSIPNSELILGPQDHYSDFGVDAQYQYVSQEHCFTLKGSEIWENQAWDYSNGVGLTGGGAVPANPTDTLRSFKVDATYYYNREIGATVGYFSTTGSADGGIYPASSNTALTPDTEGFITEINFVPWYNTKFSLQYTYFTKFNGSVDNYDAAGGHATDNNTLVASAWLMY
;
A
#
# COMPACT_ATOMS: atom_id res chain seq x y z
N THR A 1 -7.01 5.27 0.23
CA THR A 1 -6.72 5.65 -1.16
C THR A 1 -5.61 4.78 -1.71
N VAL A 2 -5.77 4.30 -2.93
CA VAL A 2 -4.76 3.54 -3.65
C VAL A 2 -3.95 4.49 -4.51
N PHE A 3 -2.63 4.32 -4.54
CA PHE A 3 -1.79 5.01 -5.50
C PHE A 3 -2.31 4.71 -6.91
N PRO A 4 -2.44 5.74 -7.75
CA PRO A 4 -2.77 5.52 -9.15
C PRO A 4 -1.67 4.70 -9.81
N GLU A 5 -2.05 3.96 -10.82
CA GLU A 5 -1.11 3.20 -11.65
C GLU A 5 -0.10 4.13 -12.29
N LEU A 6 1.18 3.75 -12.23
CA LEU A 6 2.22 4.51 -12.92
C LEU A 6 2.16 4.24 -14.41
N THR A 7 2.13 5.32 -15.20
CA THR A 7 2.35 5.23 -16.65
C THR A 7 3.80 4.82 -16.93
N THR A 8 4.12 4.44 -18.17
CA THR A 8 5.50 4.18 -18.60
C THR A 8 6.45 5.32 -18.22
N TYR A 9 6.00 6.58 -18.35
CA TYR A 9 6.79 7.74 -17.90
C TYR A 9 7.01 7.74 -16.38
N GLY A 10 5.98 7.48 -15.59
CA GLY A 10 6.09 7.43 -14.13
C GLY A 10 7.03 6.31 -13.65
N ARG A 11 6.98 5.14 -14.29
CA ARG A 11 7.92 4.04 -14.02
C ARG A 11 9.36 4.42 -14.37
N THR A 12 9.56 5.01 -15.54
CA THR A 12 10.87 5.48 -15.97
C THR A 12 11.43 6.56 -15.05
N PHE A 13 10.59 7.50 -14.60
CA PHE A 13 10.96 8.54 -13.63
C PHE A 13 11.46 7.92 -12.32
N LYS A 14 10.72 6.95 -11.78
CA LYS A 14 11.08 6.23 -10.55
C LYS A 14 12.36 5.40 -10.72
N LEU A 15 12.48 4.65 -11.83
CA LEU A 15 13.67 3.84 -12.15
C LEU A 15 14.94 4.67 -12.32
N ASN A 16 14.82 5.89 -12.82
CA ASN A 16 15.97 6.82 -12.95
C ASN A 16 16.16 7.69 -11.69
N GLY A 17 15.72 7.20 -10.53
CA GLY A 17 15.96 7.85 -9.24
C GLY A 17 15.28 9.21 -9.10
N TYR A 18 14.09 9.40 -9.69
CA TYR A 18 13.33 10.66 -9.65
C TYR A 18 14.09 11.88 -10.23
N THR A 19 15.11 11.64 -11.06
CA THR A 19 15.98 12.72 -11.59
C THR A 19 15.57 13.23 -12.96
N THR A 20 14.66 12.54 -13.65
CA THR A 20 14.17 12.96 -14.97
C THR A 20 13.24 14.17 -14.79
N THR A 21 13.63 15.31 -15.31
CA THR A 21 12.87 16.57 -15.22
C THR A 21 12.92 17.32 -16.53
N ASN A 22 11.88 18.11 -16.81
CA ASN A 22 11.82 19.06 -17.92
C ASN A 22 11.98 20.51 -17.43
N THR A 23 12.29 20.72 -16.15
CA THR A 23 12.49 22.04 -15.56
C THR A 23 13.96 22.45 -15.60
N ASP A 24 14.21 23.75 -15.60
CA ASP A 24 15.55 24.29 -15.43
C ASP A 24 16.15 23.81 -14.11
N SER A 25 17.47 23.67 -14.08
CA SER A 25 18.18 23.25 -12.87
C SER A 25 19.11 24.34 -12.36
N VAL A 26 19.25 24.41 -11.04
CA VAL A 26 20.31 25.18 -10.38
C VAL A 26 21.49 24.25 -10.21
N LYS A 27 22.62 24.62 -10.82
CA LYS A 27 23.85 23.83 -10.79
C LYS A 27 24.99 24.64 -10.20
N ASP A 28 25.75 23.97 -9.35
CA ASP A 28 27.07 24.44 -8.90
C ASP A 28 28.13 23.45 -9.36
N SER A 29 29.16 23.96 -10.07
CA SER A 29 30.22 23.13 -10.59
C SER A 29 31.52 23.35 -9.79
N THR A 30 32.29 22.28 -9.64
CA THR A 30 33.62 22.36 -9.05
C THR A 30 34.66 22.79 -10.07
N ASP A 31 35.78 23.36 -9.61
CA ASP A 31 36.95 23.72 -10.47
C ASP A 31 37.54 22.49 -11.21
N THR A 32 37.22 21.28 -10.73
CA THR A 32 37.63 20.00 -11.33
C THR A 32 36.67 19.47 -12.38
N GLY A 33 35.60 20.24 -12.74
CA GLY A 33 34.60 19.85 -13.74
C GLY A 33 33.47 18.96 -13.21
N GLY A 34 33.43 18.64 -11.93
CA GLY A 34 32.34 17.93 -11.28
C GLY A 34 31.20 18.88 -10.89
N THR A 35 29.96 18.37 -10.81
CA THR A 35 28.79 19.09 -10.31
C THR A 35 28.52 18.67 -8.88
N ARG A 36 28.49 19.62 -7.94
CA ARG A 36 28.17 19.36 -6.52
C ARG A 36 26.70 19.56 -6.22
N LEU A 37 26.04 20.46 -6.93
CA LEU A 37 24.62 20.73 -6.80
C LEU A 37 23.98 20.62 -8.17
N ASP A 38 22.88 19.88 -8.27
CA ASP A 38 22.02 19.83 -9.45
C ASP A 38 20.59 19.53 -8.96
N ILE A 39 19.85 20.58 -8.69
CA ILE A 39 18.48 20.52 -8.20
C ILE A 39 17.54 21.27 -9.13
N ASP A 40 16.27 20.94 -9.11
CA ASP A 40 15.28 21.66 -9.91
C ASP A 40 15.14 23.11 -9.41
N ALA A 41 15.12 24.07 -10.33
CA ALA A 41 15.00 25.49 -10.00
C ALA A 41 13.66 25.80 -9.30
N VAL A 42 12.61 25.05 -9.65
CA VAL A 42 11.32 25.04 -8.96
C VAL A 42 11.21 23.69 -8.27
N PRO A 43 11.16 23.64 -6.92
CA PRO A 43 11.00 22.38 -6.20
C PRO A 43 9.73 21.65 -6.65
N PRO A 44 9.80 20.36 -7.02
CA PRO A 44 8.65 19.58 -7.47
C PRO A 44 7.78 19.17 -6.27
N LEU A 45 7.09 20.16 -5.71
CA LEU A 45 6.15 19.99 -4.61
C LEU A 45 4.74 19.88 -5.16
N SER A 46 3.95 19.03 -4.54
CA SER A 46 2.51 18.92 -4.80
C SER A 46 1.75 18.69 -3.51
N ALA A 47 0.47 19.03 -3.52
CA ALA A 47 -0.43 18.83 -2.40
C ALA A 47 -1.67 18.06 -2.86
N MET A 48 -2.24 17.28 -1.96
CA MET A 48 -3.46 16.52 -2.17
C MET A 48 -4.41 16.76 -1.01
N LEU A 49 -5.66 17.08 -1.32
CA LEU A 49 -6.75 17.17 -0.36
C LEU A 49 -7.84 16.18 -0.78
N GLN A 50 -8.23 15.33 0.13
CA GLN A 50 -9.37 14.44 -0.03
C GLN A 50 -10.46 14.79 0.98
N ILE A 51 -11.69 14.78 0.49
CA ILE A 51 -12.90 14.96 1.28
C ILE A 51 -13.79 13.77 0.94
N SER A 52 -14.38 13.13 1.93
CA SER A 52 -15.31 12.02 1.69
C SER A 52 -16.49 12.03 2.62
N ASP A 53 -17.57 11.43 2.14
CA ASP A 53 -18.75 11.11 2.93
C ASP A 53 -19.07 9.62 2.74
N ALA A 54 -19.18 8.89 3.84
CA ALA A 54 -19.28 7.45 3.84
C ALA A 54 -20.57 6.94 4.51
N PHE A 55 -21.22 6.00 3.84
CA PHE A 55 -22.45 5.35 4.28
C PHE A 55 -22.22 3.84 4.36
N VAL A 56 -22.37 3.26 5.55
CA VAL A 56 -22.36 1.82 5.78
C VAL A 56 -23.81 1.35 5.85
N LYS A 57 -24.12 0.22 5.21
CA LYS A 57 -25.50 -0.30 5.15
C LYS A 57 -26.09 -0.53 6.54
N LYS A 58 -25.30 -1.08 7.47
CA LYS A 58 -25.66 -1.25 8.88
C LYS A 58 -24.44 -0.90 9.72
N PRO A 59 -24.41 0.29 10.33
CA PRO A 59 -23.33 0.64 11.25
C PRO A 59 -23.18 -0.41 12.35
N ALA A 60 -21.94 -0.69 12.76
CA ALA A 60 -21.69 -1.61 13.85
C ALA A 60 -22.48 -1.16 15.08
N SER A 61 -23.36 -2.02 15.61
CA SER A 61 -24.02 -1.74 16.88
C SER A 61 -22.97 -1.86 17.97
N THR A 62 -22.61 -0.75 18.58
CA THR A 62 -21.87 -0.78 19.84
C THR A 62 -22.64 -1.65 20.83
N ALA A 63 -21.93 -2.54 21.53
CA ALA A 63 -22.51 -3.40 22.55
C ALA A 63 -23.42 -2.57 23.46
N ALA A 64 -24.63 -3.08 23.73
CA ALA A 64 -25.70 -2.36 24.39
C ALA A 64 -25.23 -1.54 25.59
N GLY A 65 -25.34 -0.23 25.49
CA GLY A 65 -25.12 0.72 26.59
C GLY A 65 -24.03 1.76 26.46
N THR A 66 -23.19 1.72 25.42
CA THR A 66 -22.31 2.85 25.12
C THR A 66 -22.99 3.72 24.06
N ALA A 67 -23.29 4.97 24.43
CA ALA A 67 -23.77 5.96 23.48
C ALA A 67 -22.77 6.06 22.33
N ASP A 68 -23.27 6.07 21.09
CA ASP A 68 -22.50 6.47 19.92
C ASP A 68 -21.65 7.67 20.26
N LEU A 69 -20.35 7.48 20.33
CA LEU A 69 -19.45 8.59 20.44
C LEU A 69 -19.57 9.35 19.12
N ALA A 70 -19.87 10.61 19.18
CA ALA A 70 -20.02 11.50 18.04
C ALA A 70 -18.84 11.33 17.07
N GLY A 71 -19.02 10.59 16.00
CA GLY A 71 -17.97 10.27 15.02
C GLY A 71 -18.28 9.05 14.14
N ASP A 72 -19.12 8.14 14.58
CA ASP A 72 -19.48 6.92 13.83
C ASP A 72 -20.90 6.99 13.25
N GLN A 73 -21.29 8.17 12.80
CA GLN A 73 -22.57 8.32 12.12
C GLN A 73 -22.49 7.72 10.71
N ASN A 74 -23.57 7.05 10.33
CA ASN A 74 -23.82 6.79 8.93
C ASN A 74 -24.01 8.13 8.20
N GLY A 75 -23.28 8.39 7.12
CA GLY A 75 -23.13 9.72 6.53
C GLY A 75 -22.08 10.56 7.25
N SER A 76 -20.96 9.97 7.59
CA SER A 76 -19.83 10.65 8.23
C SER A 76 -19.04 11.46 7.21
N LEU A 77 -19.25 12.76 7.21
CA LEU A 77 -18.45 13.69 6.39
C LEU A 77 -17.09 13.90 7.02
N GLU A 78 -16.04 13.52 6.31
CA GLU A 78 -14.65 13.79 6.68
C GLU A 78 -14.09 14.97 5.87
N PHE A 79 -13.63 16.03 6.56
CA PHE A 79 -13.05 17.21 5.95
C PHE A 79 -11.83 17.71 6.74
N PRO A 80 -10.61 17.41 6.31
CA PRO A 80 -10.25 16.49 5.23
C PRO A 80 -10.36 15.03 5.67
N THR A 81 -10.60 14.12 4.73
CA THR A 81 -10.34 12.68 4.94
C THR A 81 -8.85 12.46 5.02
N GLN A 82 -8.13 13.07 4.08
CA GLN A 82 -6.68 13.05 4.00
C GLN A 82 -6.15 14.35 3.41
N PHE A 83 -5.06 14.87 3.96
CA PHE A 83 -4.28 15.95 3.36
C PHE A 83 -2.82 15.51 3.28
N SER A 84 -2.23 15.52 2.08
CA SER A 84 -0.84 15.09 1.90
C SER A 84 -0.03 16.16 1.16
N LEU A 85 1.22 16.30 1.56
CA LEU A 85 2.24 17.05 0.86
C LEU A 85 3.24 16.07 0.26
N PHE A 86 3.65 16.31 -0.97
CA PHE A 86 4.59 15.47 -1.69
C PHE A 86 5.78 16.27 -2.19
N TYR A 87 6.93 15.65 -2.16
CA TYR A 87 8.08 16.00 -2.95
C TYR A 87 8.44 14.82 -3.84
N ALA A 88 8.62 15.04 -5.14
CA ALA A 88 9.07 13.99 -6.07
C ALA A 88 10.04 14.57 -7.08
N GLY A 89 11.33 14.46 -6.83
CA GLY A 89 12.31 15.08 -7.71
C GLY A 89 13.75 14.89 -7.29
N ARG A 90 14.60 15.61 -8.01
CA ARG A 90 16.06 15.55 -7.91
C ARG A 90 16.56 16.25 -6.65
N ILE A 91 17.45 15.57 -5.90
CA ILE A 91 18.18 16.13 -4.74
C ILE A 91 19.70 16.20 -4.99
N ALA A 92 20.21 15.45 -5.99
CA ALA A 92 21.58 15.48 -6.45
C ALA A 92 21.62 14.97 -7.90
N PRO A 93 22.75 15.08 -8.64
CA PRO A 93 22.81 14.75 -10.08
C PRO A 93 22.25 13.38 -10.49
N GLN A 94 22.43 12.34 -9.64
CA GLN A 94 21.99 10.97 -9.89
C GLN A 94 21.10 10.45 -8.76
N MET A 95 20.61 11.34 -7.90
CA MET A 95 19.82 10.98 -6.73
C MET A 95 18.59 11.88 -6.62
N GLY A 96 17.46 11.27 -6.39
CA GLY A 96 16.22 11.95 -6.11
C GLY A 96 15.43 11.23 -5.02
N ALA A 97 14.29 11.81 -4.70
CA ALA A 97 13.43 11.28 -3.66
C ALA A 97 11.96 11.45 -4.04
N PHE A 98 11.15 10.52 -3.54
CA PHE A 98 9.73 10.68 -3.32
C PHE A 98 9.51 10.72 -1.81
N VAL A 99 8.85 11.76 -1.32
CA VAL A 99 8.53 11.94 0.11
C VAL A 99 7.08 12.37 0.23
N GLN A 100 6.35 11.70 1.09
CA GLN A 100 4.97 11.99 1.42
C GLN A 100 4.83 12.30 2.92
N PHE A 101 4.12 13.37 3.24
CA PHE A 101 3.78 13.77 4.59
C PHE A 101 2.27 13.96 4.67
N THR A 102 1.59 13.21 5.52
CA THR A 102 0.14 13.06 5.49
C THR A 102 -0.51 13.40 6.82
N TYR A 103 -1.59 14.17 6.76
CA TYR A 103 -2.62 14.24 7.79
C TYR A 103 -3.72 13.23 7.45
N ASP A 104 -4.05 12.37 8.39
CA ASP A 104 -5.11 11.38 8.30
C ASP A 104 -6.19 11.70 9.34
N SER A 105 -7.46 11.78 8.91
CA SER A 105 -8.58 12.10 9.79
C SER A 105 -8.89 10.97 10.77
N GLN A 106 -8.60 9.72 10.42
CA GLN A 106 -8.86 8.57 11.29
C GLN A 106 -7.92 8.59 12.49
N SER A 107 -6.64 8.90 12.28
CA SER A 107 -5.66 9.09 13.36
C SER A 107 -5.73 10.48 13.98
N GLY A 108 -6.31 11.46 13.27
CA GLY A 108 -6.36 12.86 13.71
C GLY A 108 -5.00 13.54 13.80
N SER A 109 -3.99 13.02 13.11
CA SER A 109 -2.60 13.46 13.25
C SER A 109 -1.88 13.57 11.91
N PHE A 110 -0.81 14.38 11.90
CA PHE A 110 0.18 14.37 10.83
C PHE A 110 1.20 13.27 11.08
N GLY A 111 1.51 12.50 10.04
CA GLY A 111 2.54 11.49 10.05
C GLY A 111 3.50 11.61 8.87
N TRP A 112 4.72 11.13 9.08
CA TRP A 112 5.64 10.83 8.00
C TRP A 112 5.11 9.58 7.30
N ASP A 113 4.78 9.70 6.03
CA ASP A 113 4.20 8.63 5.23
C ASP A 113 5.28 8.02 4.31
N ASN A 114 4.91 7.65 3.12
CA ASN A 114 5.80 6.96 2.19
C ASN A 114 7.02 7.79 1.80
N THR A 115 8.17 7.15 1.82
CA THR A 115 9.45 7.75 1.44
C THR A 115 10.30 6.75 0.68
N ASP A 116 10.83 7.20 -0.44
CA ASP A 116 11.75 6.45 -1.27
C ASP A 116 12.84 7.39 -1.81
N VAL A 117 14.07 7.19 -1.39
CA VAL A 117 15.25 7.91 -1.88
C VAL A 117 16.03 6.98 -2.77
N ARG A 118 16.29 7.39 -4.01
CA ARG A 118 16.99 6.58 -5.00
C ARG A 118 18.22 7.26 -5.56
N PHE A 119 19.28 6.47 -5.66
CA PHE A 119 20.38 6.72 -6.56
C PHE A 119 20.20 5.84 -7.80
N ALA A 120 20.36 6.38 -8.99
CA ALA A 120 20.29 5.61 -10.22
C ALA A 120 21.33 6.10 -11.23
N ASP A 121 21.90 5.14 -11.96
CA ASP A 121 22.80 5.43 -13.08
C ASP A 121 22.59 4.39 -14.19
N ARG A 122 23.22 4.62 -15.32
CA ARG A 122 23.02 3.82 -16.54
C ARG A 122 24.34 3.47 -17.18
N ILE A 123 24.47 2.22 -17.59
CA ILE A 123 25.63 1.71 -18.33
C ILE A 123 25.18 0.87 -19.52
N GLN A 124 26.05 0.74 -20.51
CA GLN A 124 25.87 -0.18 -21.64
C GLN A 124 26.60 -1.49 -21.34
N VAL A 125 25.88 -2.61 -21.35
CA VAL A 125 26.42 -3.95 -21.18
C VAL A 125 26.07 -4.77 -22.41
N ALA A 126 27.07 -5.25 -23.15
CA ALA A 126 26.88 -6.05 -24.36
C ALA A 126 25.90 -5.40 -25.39
N ASN A 127 26.04 -4.08 -25.62
CA ASN A 127 25.17 -3.25 -26.47
C ASN A 127 23.71 -3.14 -25.99
N THR A 128 23.43 -3.48 -24.75
CA THR A 128 22.13 -3.35 -24.11
C THR A 128 22.20 -2.32 -22.99
N ASP A 129 21.10 -1.58 -22.79
CA ASP A 129 20.98 -0.60 -21.73
C ASP A 129 20.71 -1.29 -20.39
N LEU A 130 21.47 -0.94 -19.38
CA LEU A 130 21.29 -1.40 -18.00
C LEU A 130 21.19 -0.17 -17.09
N VAL A 131 20.00 0.03 -16.51
CA VAL A 131 19.82 0.94 -15.37
C VAL A 131 20.09 0.15 -14.10
N TYR A 132 20.88 0.71 -13.21
CA TYR A 132 21.09 0.15 -11.87
C TYR A 132 20.90 1.25 -10.82
N GLY A 133 20.47 0.87 -9.64
CA GLY A 133 20.24 1.85 -8.59
C GLY A 133 20.24 1.25 -7.19
N LEU A 134 20.27 2.18 -6.24
CA LEU A 134 20.10 1.90 -4.81
C LEU A 134 18.84 2.61 -4.35
N THR A 135 18.11 2.01 -3.41
CA THR A 135 16.93 2.58 -2.78
C THR A 135 17.07 2.58 -1.27
N ALA A 136 16.64 3.66 -0.63
CA ALA A 136 16.42 3.74 0.80
C ALA A 136 14.96 4.17 0.99
N ASN A 137 14.14 3.30 1.55
CA ASN A 137 12.70 3.52 1.63
C ASN A 137 12.11 3.00 2.96
N ASN A 138 10.87 3.38 3.23
CA ASN A 138 10.16 2.96 4.44
C ASN A 138 8.93 2.09 4.16
N ASN A 139 8.80 1.55 2.94
CA ASN A 139 7.67 0.73 2.58
C ASN A 139 7.99 -0.17 1.38
N PRO A 140 7.95 -1.51 1.51
CA PRO A 140 8.20 -2.44 0.40
C PRO A 140 7.26 -2.23 -0.79
N THR A 141 6.02 -1.83 -0.54
CA THR A 141 5.03 -1.63 -1.61
C THR A 141 5.21 -0.29 -2.33
N VAL A 142 5.75 0.73 -1.68
CA VAL A 142 6.05 2.03 -2.32
C VAL A 142 7.24 1.93 -3.26
N GLN A 143 8.22 1.12 -2.95
CA GLN A 143 9.35 0.93 -3.84
C GLN A 143 8.99 0.13 -5.10
N ASP A 144 7.92 -0.66 -5.10
CA ASP A 144 7.42 -1.36 -6.29
C ASP A 144 7.21 -0.38 -7.45
N VAL A 145 7.95 -0.61 -8.54
CA VAL A 145 7.94 0.26 -9.72
C VAL A 145 6.62 0.15 -10.48
N PHE A 146 5.94 -0.99 -10.37
CA PHE A 146 4.72 -1.27 -11.12
C PHE A 146 3.46 -0.90 -10.35
N ASN A 147 3.59 -0.74 -9.02
CA ASN A 147 2.49 -0.37 -8.13
C ASN A 147 1.30 -1.34 -8.21
N THR A 148 1.59 -2.61 -8.39
CA THR A 148 0.61 -3.71 -8.43
C THR A 148 0.17 -4.12 -7.03
N ILE A 149 1.10 -4.04 -6.06
CA ILE A 149 0.79 -4.18 -4.64
C ILE A 149 0.42 -2.78 -4.15
N PRO A 150 -0.82 -2.54 -3.69
CA PRO A 150 -1.23 -1.21 -3.28
C PRO A 150 -0.39 -0.69 -2.13
N ALA A 151 0.23 0.47 -2.31
CA ALA A 151 0.97 1.18 -1.27
C ALA A 151 0.06 1.74 -0.18
N TRP A 152 -1.23 1.89 -0.49
CA TRP A 152 -2.29 2.29 0.41
C TRP A 152 -3.34 1.20 0.48
N SER A 153 -4.26 1.32 1.43
CA SER A 153 -5.28 0.30 1.66
C SER A 153 -6.13 0.00 0.40
N PHE A 154 -6.53 -1.24 0.29
CA PHE A 154 -7.50 -1.74 -0.68
C PHE A 154 -8.68 -2.33 0.12
N PRO A 155 -9.91 -1.93 -0.10
CA PRO A 155 -10.46 -1.06 -1.16
C PRO A 155 -9.99 0.40 -1.08
N TYR A 156 -10.12 1.16 -2.16
CA TYR A 156 -9.60 2.51 -2.37
C TYR A 156 -9.97 3.51 -1.28
N PHE A 157 -11.20 3.45 -0.77
CA PHE A 157 -11.65 4.20 0.39
C PHE A 157 -12.18 3.25 1.44
N ALA A 158 -11.61 3.33 2.64
CA ALA A 158 -12.20 2.74 3.82
C ALA A 158 -12.96 3.84 4.56
N ALA A 159 -14.24 3.60 4.85
CA ALA A 159 -14.99 4.50 5.72
C ALA A 159 -14.50 4.37 7.16
N LYS A 160 -14.45 5.47 7.91
CA LYS A 160 -14.12 5.45 9.34
C LYS A 160 -15.04 4.51 10.14
N SER A 161 -16.31 4.46 9.75
CA SER A 161 -17.32 3.54 10.28
C SER A 161 -17.43 2.20 9.55
N GLY A 162 -16.61 2.00 8.49
CA GLY A 162 -16.62 0.79 7.67
C GLY A 162 -15.61 -0.23 8.16
N ASN A 163 -15.99 -1.48 8.04
CA ASN A 163 -15.10 -2.60 8.34
C ASN A 163 -14.34 -2.99 7.05
N GLY A 164 -13.04 -3.19 7.14
CA GLY A 164 -12.22 -3.79 6.11
C GLY A 164 -11.89 -5.25 6.43
N PRO A 165 -11.11 -5.94 5.58
CA PRO A 165 -10.54 -7.23 5.91
C PRO A 165 -9.76 -7.13 7.22
N LEU A 166 -9.97 -8.09 8.14
CA LEU A 166 -9.32 -8.11 9.45
C LEU A 166 -7.83 -8.44 9.38
N ALA A 167 -7.39 -9.14 8.34
CA ALA A 167 -6.02 -9.57 8.19
C ALA A 167 -5.41 -9.04 6.89
N LEU A 168 -4.18 -8.58 7.02
CA LEU A 168 -3.28 -8.22 5.93
C LEU A 168 -2.02 -9.07 6.06
N THR A 169 -1.40 -9.42 4.93
CA THR A 169 -0.07 -10.05 4.95
C THR A 169 0.96 -9.08 5.52
N GLN A 170 2.07 -9.59 6.03
CA GLN A 170 3.13 -8.73 6.58
C GLN A 170 3.65 -7.76 5.54
N LEU A 171 3.86 -8.20 4.32
CA LEU A 171 4.29 -7.35 3.23
C LEU A 171 3.34 -6.16 2.99
N GLU A 172 2.03 -6.36 3.13
CA GLU A 172 1.02 -5.30 2.99
C GLU A 172 0.93 -4.37 4.22
N SER A 173 1.39 -4.82 5.39
CA SER A 173 1.23 -4.12 6.67
C SER A 173 2.47 -3.35 7.15
N LEU A 174 3.65 -3.63 6.60
CA LEU A 174 4.91 -3.04 7.05
C LEU A 174 5.08 -1.54 6.72
N GLY A 175 4.23 -0.99 5.87
CA GLY A 175 4.35 0.41 5.44
C GLY A 175 4.49 1.38 6.61
N ALA A 176 5.44 2.32 6.48
CA ALA A 176 5.74 3.36 7.45
C ALA A 176 6.32 2.90 8.80
N ASN A 177 6.40 1.60 9.08
CA ASN A 177 6.96 1.05 10.32
C ASN A 177 8.36 0.48 10.15
N VAL A 178 8.89 0.49 8.94
CA VAL A 178 10.22 -0.06 8.59
C VAL A 178 11.08 0.95 7.86
N GLY A 179 12.39 0.72 7.90
CA GLY A 179 13.36 1.33 7.01
C GLY A 179 14.09 0.24 6.25
N GLY A 180 14.22 0.41 4.94
CA GLY A 180 14.85 -0.54 4.05
C GLY A 180 15.97 0.08 3.23
N LEU A 181 16.96 -0.74 2.93
CA LEU A 181 18.01 -0.45 1.96
C LEU A 181 18.05 -1.56 0.93
N GLY A 182 18.09 -1.20 -0.34
CA GLY A 182 18.11 -2.17 -1.41
C GLY A 182 18.86 -1.71 -2.65
N GLY A 183 19.00 -2.63 -3.59
CA GLY A 183 19.53 -2.37 -4.90
C GLY A 183 18.69 -3.02 -5.98
N TYR A 184 18.63 -2.41 -7.15
CA TYR A 184 17.86 -2.90 -8.27
C TYR A 184 18.63 -2.74 -9.58
N ILE A 185 18.21 -3.55 -10.53
CA ILE A 185 18.63 -3.46 -11.93
C ILE A 185 17.40 -3.47 -12.84
N PHE A 186 17.49 -2.76 -13.96
CA PHE A 186 16.53 -2.82 -15.04
C PHE A 186 17.27 -3.00 -16.36
N TRP A 187 17.24 -4.22 -16.87
CA TRP A 187 18.03 -4.61 -18.04
C TRP A 187 17.19 -4.64 -19.30
N ASN A 188 17.70 -3.99 -20.33
CA ASN A 188 17.13 -3.96 -21.68
C ASN A 188 15.65 -3.51 -21.72
N GLN A 189 15.23 -2.69 -20.80
CA GLN A 189 13.83 -2.27 -20.62
C GLN A 189 12.84 -3.46 -20.51
N LEU A 190 13.32 -4.64 -20.13
CA LEU A 190 12.56 -5.89 -20.07
C LEU A 190 12.60 -6.52 -18.67
N LEU A 191 13.78 -6.72 -18.11
CA LEU A 191 13.96 -7.44 -16.86
C LEU A 191 14.25 -6.47 -15.72
N TYR A 192 13.38 -6.45 -14.75
CA TYR A 192 13.59 -5.81 -13.45
C TYR A 192 13.97 -6.85 -12.41
N ALA A 193 14.96 -6.59 -11.59
CA ALA A 193 15.28 -7.40 -10.43
C ALA A 193 15.72 -6.49 -9.27
N GLU A 194 15.33 -6.85 -8.06
CA GLU A 194 15.58 -6.09 -6.85
C GLU A 194 15.82 -7.01 -5.67
N ILE A 195 16.67 -6.56 -4.74
CA ILE A 195 16.82 -7.12 -3.40
C ILE A 195 16.92 -5.97 -2.40
N SER A 196 16.18 -6.07 -1.31
CA SER A 196 16.14 -5.07 -0.23
C SER A 196 16.14 -5.77 1.13
N ALA A 197 16.64 -5.08 2.15
CA ALA A 197 16.62 -5.55 3.52
C ALA A 197 15.92 -4.51 4.39
N TYR A 198 14.89 -4.93 5.10
CA TYR A 198 14.07 -4.09 5.97
C TYR A 198 14.37 -4.35 7.44
N ARG A 199 14.22 -3.31 8.23
CA ARG A 199 14.28 -3.37 9.69
C ARG A 199 13.24 -2.43 10.29
N SER A 200 12.72 -2.75 11.46
CA SER A 200 11.83 -1.84 12.18
C SER A 200 12.46 -0.47 12.36
N ALA A 201 11.73 0.55 11.94
CA ALA A 201 12.12 1.94 12.05
C ALA A 201 10.88 2.73 12.52
N PRO A 202 10.64 2.80 13.84
CA PRO A 202 9.52 3.54 14.37
C PRO A 202 9.55 4.97 13.86
N GLN A 203 8.47 5.39 13.31
CA GLN A 203 8.32 6.72 12.72
C GLN A 203 8.45 7.79 13.81
N GLY A 204 9.15 8.86 13.52
CA GLY A 204 9.27 10.01 14.38
C GLY A 204 7.93 10.74 14.57
N PHE A 205 7.75 11.87 14.00
CA PHE A 205 6.62 12.78 14.20
C PHE A 205 5.24 12.15 13.88
N GLY A 206 4.45 11.83 14.91
CA GLY A 206 3.09 11.28 14.76
C GLY A 206 3.01 9.80 14.37
N GLY A 207 4.12 9.10 14.36
CA GLY A 207 4.14 7.65 14.13
C GLY A 207 3.63 6.86 15.34
N ALA A 208 3.37 5.56 15.10
CA ALA A 208 3.05 4.62 16.14
C ALA A 208 4.11 4.67 17.26
N GLY A 209 3.67 4.62 18.52
CA GLY A 209 4.59 4.55 19.65
C GLY A 209 5.42 3.27 19.60
N PRO A 210 6.53 3.20 20.35
CA PRO A 210 7.44 2.06 20.33
C PRO A 210 6.76 0.72 20.67
N ASP A 211 5.61 0.76 21.33
CA ASP A 211 4.87 -0.43 21.78
C ASP A 211 3.75 -0.87 20.80
N SER A 212 3.64 -0.24 19.63
CA SER A 212 2.52 -0.48 18.70
C SER A 212 2.93 -1.06 17.35
N TYR A 213 4.18 -1.47 17.17
CA TYR A 213 4.67 -2.11 15.96
C TYR A 213 5.41 -3.40 16.28
N ASN A 214 5.41 -4.32 15.32
CA ASN A 214 6.22 -5.53 15.44
C ASN A 214 7.71 -5.19 15.31
N ALA A 215 8.53 -5.71 16.21
CA ALA A 215 9.97 -5.49 16.18
C ALA A 215 10.65 -6.57 15.34
N ILE A 216 11.09 -6.20 14.14
CA ILE A 216 11.89 -7.08 13.28
C ILE A 216 13.26 -7.31 13.92
N GLN A 217 13.60 -8.56 14.15
CA GLN A 217 14.92 -8.92 14.64
C GLN A 217 15.86 -9.17 13.44
N GLY A 218 17.00 -8.48 13.42
CA GLY A 218 17.92 -8.54 12.29
C GLY A 218 17.38 -7.75 11.09
N PHE A 219 17.18 -8.43 9.98
CA PHE A 219 16.67 -7.86 8.73
C PHE A 219 15.63 -8.79 8.11
N ALA A 220 14.58 -8.22 7.57
CA ALA A 220 13.62 -8.90 6.71
C ALA A 220 14.06 -8.72 5.24
N PRO A 221 14.58 -9.76 4.57
CA PRO A 221 14.92 -9.69 3.16
C PRO A 221 13.66 -9.66 2.30
N TYR A 222 13.64 -8.74 1.35
CA TYR A 222 12.65 -8.63 0.28
C TYR A 222 13.34 -8.79 -1.06
N TRP A 223 12.69 -9.43 -2.00
CA TRP A 223 13.16 -9.57 -3.38
C TRP A 223 12.01 -9.49 -4.37
N ARG A 224 12.30 -9.01 -5.59
CA ARG A 224 11.36 -8.96 -6.70
C ARG A 224 12.06 -9.22 -8.02
N VAL A 225 11.42 -9.97 -8.90
CA VAL A 225 11.79 -10.13 -10.31
C VAL A 225 10.56 -9.91 -11.15
N ALA A 226 10.64 -9.04 -12.16
CA ALA A 226 9.53 -8.78 -13.06
C ALA A 226 10.01 -8.67 -14.51
N LEU A 227 9.15 -9.09 -15.42
CA LEU A 227 9.30 -8.89 -16.86
C LEU A 227 8.29 -7.83 -17.30
N THR A 228 8.75 -6.82 -18.02
CA THR A 228 7.89 -5.77 -18.57
C THR A 228 8.16 -5.57 -20.04
N GLN A 229 7.11 -5.23 -20.78
CA GLN A 229 7.21 -4.94 -22.20
C GLN A 229 6.31 -3.76 -22.54
N ASP A 230 6.92 -2.67 -23.02
CA ASP A 230 6.20 -1.54 -23.59
C ASP A 230 6.15 -1.68 -25.11
N PHE A 231 4.96 -1.55 -25.70
CA PHE A 231 4.77 -1.64 -27.16
C PHE A 231 3.66 -0.68 -27.63
N ASP A 232 4.06 0.37 -28.32
CA ASP A 232 3.20 1.49 -28.75
C ASP A 232 2.42 2.10 -27.57
N LYS A 233 1.12 1.95 -27.52
CA LYS A 233 0.23 2.45 -26.46
C LYS A 233 0.00 1.46 -25.33
N ASN A 234 0.60 0.30 -25.42
CA ASN A 234 0.40 -0.80 -24.49
C ASN A 234 1.63 -0.98 -23.61
N SER A 235 1.40 -1.44 -22.40
CA SER A 235 2.43 -1.91 -21.48
C SER A 235 1.92 -3.14 -20.75
N ALA A 236 2.76 -4.15 -20.64
CA ALA A 236 2.44 -5.37 -19.91
C ALA A 236 3.57 -5.68 -18.93
N GLU A 237 3.23 -6.22 -17.79
CA GLU A 237 4.16 -6.65 -16.76
C GLU A 237 3.65 -7.92 -16.09
N VAL A 238 4.57 -8.80 -15.71
CA VAL A 238 4.34 -9.93 -14.83
C VAL A 238 5.52 -10.06 -13.88
N GLY A 239 5.26 -10.23 -12.59
CA GLY A 239 6.26 -10.28 -11.54
C GLY A 239 6.05 -11.39 -10.53
N ILE A 240 7.13 -11.69 -9.84
CA ILE A 240 7.17 -12.50 -8.63
C ILE A 240 7.98 -11.77 -7.57
N PHE A 241 7.58 -11.92 -6.33
CA PHE A 241 8.25 -11.26 -5.20
C PHE A 241 8.11 -12.09 -3.93
N GLY A 242 8.88 -11.76 -2.92
CA GLY A 242 8.78 -12.40 -1.63
C GLY A 242 9.50 -11.66 -0.53
N MET A 243 9.11 -11.98 0.70
CA MET A 243 9.72 -11.43 1.91
C MET A 243 9.77 -12.52 2.98
N ASP A 244 10.78 -12.42 3.84
CA ASP A 244 10.94 -13.27 5.00
C ASP A 244 11.19 -12.39 6.23
N GLU A 245 10.39 -12.56 7.28
CA GLU A 245 10.42 -11.71 8.46
C GLU A 245 10.38 -12.52 9.74
N HIS A 246 11.29 -12.19 10.66
CA HIS A 246 11.24 -12.63 12.04
C HIS A 246 10.95 -11.44 12.94
N SER A 247 9.82 -11.45 13.65
CA SER A 247 9.42 -10.31 14.47
C SER A 247 8.83 -10.73 15.81
N ILE A 248 8.86 -9.77 16.73
CA ILE A 248 8.24 -9.87 18.05
C ILE A 248 7.13 -8.84 18.11
N PRO A 249 5.88 -9.25 18.38
CA PRO A 249 4.77 -8.32 18.55
C PRO A 249 5.04 -7.33 19.70
N ASN A 250 4.57 -6.09 19.53
CA ASN A 250 4.60 -5.03 20.56
C ASN A 250 5.99 -4.72 21.12
N SER A 251 7.07 -5.03 20.41
CA SER A 251 8.47 -4.74 20.77
C SER A 251 8.92 -5.09 22.20
N GLU A 252 8.19 -5.95 22.91
CA GLU A 252 8.41 -6.16 24.35
C GLU A 252 9.68 -6.92 24.72
N LEU A 253 10.24 -7.75 23.85
CA LEU A 253 11.44 -8.53 24.17
C LEU A 253 12.30 -8.77 22.92
N ILE A 254 13.51 -8.27 22.94
CA ILE A 254 14.49 -8.45 21.84
C ILE A 254 15.18 -9.83 21.92
N LEU A 255 14.98 -10.60 22.98
CA LEU A 255 15.66 -11.88 23.23
C LEU A 255 14.62 -12.99 23.45
N GLY A 256 14.63 -13.98 22.59
CA GLY A 256 13.76 -15.16 22.69
C GLY A 256 13.31 -15.69 21.33
N PRO A 257 12.38 -16.64 21.30
CA PRO A 257 11.73 -17.07 20.06
C PRO A 257 10.99 -15.89 19.43
N GLN A 258 10.78 -15.92 18.13
CA GLN A 258 10.14 -14.88 17.35
C GLN A 258 9.09 -15.51 16.46
N ASP A 259 8.06 -14.76 16.16
CA ASP A 259 7.13 -15.18 15.12
C ASP A 259 7.82 -15.03 13.76
N HIS A 260 7.57 -15.96 12.88
CA HIS A 260 8.15 -16.02 11.55
C HIS A 260 7.06 -15.92 10.49
N TYR A 261 7.24 -15.01 9.56
CA TYR A 261 6.35 -14.76 8.43
C TYR A 261 7.13 -14.93 7.13
N SER A 262 6.58 -15.67 6.20
CA SER A 262 7.17 -15.89 4.88
C SER A 262 6.14 -15.63 3.80
N ASP A 263 6.35 -14.54 3.06
CA ASP A 263 5.50 -14.10 1.95
C ASP A 263 6.09 -14.53 0.61
N PHE A 264 5.24 -15.06 -0.25
CA PHE A 264 5.49 -15.24 -1.67
C PHE A 264 4.34 -14.67 -2.46
N GLY A 265 4.62 -13.88 -3.48
CA GLY A 265 3.59 -13.26 -4.29
C GLY A 265 3.86 -13.30 -5.78
N VAL A 266 2.79 -13.18 -6.53
CA VAL A 266 2.79 -12.99 -7.98
C VAL A 266 1.90 -11.81 -8.32
N ASP A 267 2.25 -11.10 -9.38
CA ASP A 267 1.44 -9.99 -9.88
C ASP A 267 1.51 -9.86 -11.40
N ALA A 268 0.57 -9.14 -11.94
CA ALA A 268 0.56 -8.78 -13.35
C ALA A 268 -0.18 -7.45 -13.56
N GLN A 269 0.25 -6.71 -14.56
CA GLN A 269 -0.40 -5.48 -14.98
C GLN A 269 -0.42 -5.39 -16.51
N TYR A 270 -1.55 -4.92 -17.05
CA TYR A 270 -1.67 -4.51 -18.44
C TYR A 270 -2.26 -3.11 -18.51
N GLN A 271 -1.64 -2.24 -19.30
CA GLN A 271 -2.12 -0.88 -19.54
C GLN A 271 -2.22 -0.61 -21.04
N TYR A 272 -3.30 0.04 -21.42
CA TYR A 272 -3.47 0.69 -22.71
C TYR A 272 -3.70 2.19 -22.48
N VAL A 273 -2.84 3.04 -23.01
CA VAL A 273 -2.92 4.49 -22.79
C VAL A 273 -2.92 5.23 -24.11
N SER A 274 -4.04 5.84 -24.48
CA SER A 274 -4.19 6.71 -25.62
C SER A 274 -4.68 8.11 -25.20
N GLN A 275 -4.97 8.98 -26.14
CA GLN A 275 -5.54 10.29 -25.84
C GLN A 275 -6.97 10.18 -25.34
N GLU A 276 -7.77 9.33 -25.96
CA GLU A 276 -9.20 9.16 -25.66
C GLU A 276 -9.49 8.03 -24.69
N HIS A 277 -8.69 6.95 -24.71
CA HIS A 277 -8.95 5.74 -23.94
C HIS A 277 -7.75 5.39 -23.08
N CYS A 278 -7.98 5.24 -21.79
CA CYS A 278 -7.01 4.67 -20.86
C CYS A 278 -7.64 3.47 -20.17
N PHE A 279 -6.97 2.33 -20.25
CA PHE A 279 -7.40 1.10 -19.59
C PHE A 279 -6.24 0.50 -18.80
N THR A 280 -6.50 0.09 -17.59
CA THR A 280 -5.55 -0.65 -16.76
C THR A 280 -6.24 -1.85 -16.16
N LEU A 281 -5.62 -3.01 -16.28
CA LEU A 281 -5.96 -4.24 -15.58
C LEU A 281 -4.75 -4.62 -14.74
N LYS A 282 -4.92 -4.80 -13.44
CA LYS A 282 -3.85 -5.28 -12.56
C LYS A 282 -4.39 -6.29 -11.57
N GLY A 283 -3.53 -7.15 -11.08
CA GLY A 283 -3.86 -8.10 -10.04
C GLY A 283 -2.61 -8.57 -9.32
N SER A 284 -2.80 -8.96 -8.08
CA SER A 284 -1.76 -9.54 -7.24
C SER A 284 -2.34 -10.64 -6.37
N GLU A 285 -1.49 -11.60 -6.06
CA GLU A 285 -1.79 -12.66 -5.11
C GLU A 285 -0.58 -12.89 -4.22
N ILE A 286 -0.79 -12.91 -2.89
CA ILE A 286 0.23 -13.14 -1.87
C ILE A 286 -0.21 -14.32 -1.03
N TRP A 287 0.71 -15.25 -0.82
CA TRP A 287 0.60 -16.35 0.14
C TRP A 287 1.57 -16.11 1.26
N GLU A 288 1.09 -16.12 2.49
CA GLU A 288 1.87 -15.98 3.71
C GLU A 288 1.77 -17.24 4.56
N ASN A 289 2.92 -17.72 5.01
CA ASN A 289 3.01 -18.72 6.07
C ASN A 289 3.41 -18.01 7.36
N GLN A 290 2.74 -18.34 8.46
CA GLN A 290 2.92 -17.76 9.78
C GLN A 290 3.31 -18.87 10.76
N ALA A 291 4.42 -18.69 11.49
CA ALA A 291 4.79 -19.56 12.59
C ALA A 291 4.85 -18.74 13.89
N TRP A 292 4.10 -19.17 14.88
CA TRP A 292 3.85 -18.43 16.12
C TRP A 292 4.77 -18.88 17.24
N ASP A 293 6.08 -18.91 16.99
CA ASP A 293 7.08 -19.43 17.93
C ASP A 293 7.19 -18.59 19.21
N TYR A 294 6.88 -17.31 19.15
CA TYR A 294 6.77 -16.42 20.29
C TYR A 294 5.33 -16.34 20.81
N SER A 295 4.39 -15.97 19.97
CA SER A 295 3.05 -15.61 20.38
C SER A 295 2.22 -16.78 20.90
N ASN A 296 2.41 -18.00 20.35
CA ASN A 296 1.72 -19.22 20.82
C ASN A 296 2.25 -19.71 22.18
N GLY A 297 3.53 -19.49 22.49
CA GLY A 297 4.19 -20.08 23.66
C GLY A 297 4.25 -19.20 24.91
N VAL A 298 4.24 -17.90 24.78
CA VAL A 298 4.59 -16.97 25.87
C VAL A 298 3.38 -16.25 26.46
N GLY A 299 2.26 -16.18 25.75
CA GLY A 299 1.11 -15.38 26.14
C GLY A 299 1.47 -13.90 26.24
N LEU A 300 0.95 -13.08 25.35
CA LEU A 300 1.31 -11.67 25.28
C LEU A 300 0.92 -10.92 26.54
N THR A 301 1.87 -10.33 27.24
CA THR A 301 1.64 -9.53 28.46
C THR A 301 0.91 -8.21 28.19
N GLY A 302 0.79 -7.80 26.90
CA GLY A 302 0.16 -6.56 26.45
C GLY A 302 -1.29 -6.69 25.95
N GLY A 303 -1.95 -7.84 26.13
CA GLY A 303 -3.36 -8.01 25.71
C GLY A 303 -3.56 -8.30 24.22
N GLY A 304 -2.52 -8.66 23.48
CA GLY A 304 -2.61 -9.15 22.10
C GLY A 304 -3.32 -10.50 22.00
N ALA A 305 -3.81 -10.84 20.81
CA ALA A 305 -4.38 -12.14 20.53
C ALA A 305 -3.30 -13.22 20.63
N VAL A 306 -3.62 -14.33 21.32
CA VAL A 306 -2.71 -15.47 21.46
C VAL A 306 -3.14 -16.54 20.48
N PRO A 307 -2.33 -16.83 19.42
CA PRO A 307 -2.68 -17.87 18.45
C PRO A 307 -2.93 -19.23 19.14
N ALA A 308 -3.99 -19.90 18.73
CA ALA A 308 -4.31 -21.24 19.21
C ALA A 308 -3.53 -22.32 18.45
N ASN A 309 -3.20 -22.04 17.19
CA ASN A 309 -2.38 -22.89 16.35
C ASN A 309 -0.89 -22.55 16.48
N PRO A 310 0.04 -23.49 16.29
CA PRO A 310 1.46 -23.20 16.21
C PRO A 310 1.84 -22.53 14.88
N THR A 311 1.06 -22.75 13.83
CA THR A 311 1.26 -22.19 12.49
C THR A 311 -0.06 -21.90 11.82
N ASP A 312 -0.12 -20.84 11.04
CA ASP A 312 -1.26 -20.45 10.23
C ASP A 312 -0.84 -20.07 8.81
N THR A 313 -1.80 -19.87 7.94
CA THR A 313 -1.61 -19.38 6.58
C THR A 313 -2.56 -18.23 6.32
N LEU A 314 -2.11 -17.28 5.51
CA LEU A 314 -2.93 -16.18 5.00
C LEU A 314 -2.73 -16.06 3.49
N ARG A 315 -3.77 -15.71 2.78
CA ARG A 315 -3.74 -15.47 1.33
C ARG A 315 -4.51 -14.20 1.02
N SER A 316 -3.88 -13.31 0.27
CA SER A 316 -4.48 -12.07 -0.20
C SER A 316 -4.50 -12.08 -1.72
N PHE A 317 -5.69 -11.99 -2.31
CA PHE A 317 -5.90 -11.88 -3.75
C PHE A 317 -6.65 -10.60 -4.08
N LYS A 318 -6.15 -9.82 -5.04
CA LYS A 318 -6.74 -8.57 -5.49
C LYS A 318 -6.62 -8.46 -7.00
N VAL A 319 -7.71 -8.03 -7.65
CA VAL A 319 -7.71 -7.72 -9.08
C VAL A 319 -8.64 -6.55 -9.34
N ASP A 320 -8.22 -5.61 -10.16
CA ASP A 320 -9.06 -4.52 -10.62
C ASP A 320 -8.84 -4.15 -12.09
N ALA A 321 -9.90 -3.66 -12.70
CA ALA A 321 -9.92 -3.11 -14.03
C ALA A 321 -10.46 -1.68 -13.99
N THR A 322 -9.69 -0.73 -14.48
CA THR A 322 -10.02 0.69 -14.52
C THR A 322 -10.01 1.17 -15.97
N TYR A 323 -11.05 1.88 -16.36
CA TYR A 323 -11.17 2.48 -17.67
C TYR A 323 -11.52 3.96 -17.57
N TYR A 324 -10.89 4.81 -18.40
CA TYR A 324 -11.22 6.22 -18.56
C TYR A 324 -11.47 6.55 -20.04
N TYR A 325 -12.54 7.29 -20.28
CA TYR A 325 -12.83 7.92 -21.56
C TYR A 325 -12.46 9.41 -21.48
N ASN A 326 -11.69 9.89 -22.48
CA ASN A 326 -11.16 11.26 -22.57
C ASN A 326 -10.41 11.73 -21.30
N ARG A 327 -10.04 10.80 -20.39
CA ARG A 327 -9.50 11.09 -19.06
C ARG A 327 -10.46 11.90 -18.16
N GLU A 328 -11.72 11.98 -18.53
CA GLU A 328 -12.76 12.74 -17.81
C GLU A 328 -13.73 11.83 -17.06
N ILE A 329 -14.19 10.78 -17.71
CA ILE A 329 -15.16 9.85 -17.12
C ILE A 329 -14.49 8.49 -17.01
N GLY A 330 -14.49 7.94 -15.81
CA GLY A 330 -13.89 6.65 -15.52
C GLY A 330 -14.80 5.73 -14.75
N ALA A 331 -14.50 4.45 -14.83
CA ALA A 331 -15.10 3.40 -14.01
C ALA A 331 -14.05 2.38 -13.62
N THR A 332 -14.17 1.87 -12.40
CA THR A 332 -13.34 0.77 -11.87
C THR A 332 -14.23 -0.34 -11.38
N VAL A 333 -13.83 -1.57 -11.64
CA VAL A 333 -14.41 -2.78 -11.05
C VAL A 333 -13.28 -3.59 -10.47
N GLY A 334 -13.38 -3.97 -9.20
CA GLY A 334 -12.40 -4.78 -8.51
C GLY A 334 -13.04 -5.95 -7.75
N TYR A 335 -12.23 -6.97 -7.51
CA TYR A 335 -12.54 -8.08 -6.62
C TYR A 335 -11.37 -8.27 -5.66
N PHE A 336 -11.68 -8.57 -4.41
CA PHE A 336 -10.70 -8.92 -3.40
C PHE A 336 -11.15 -10.12 -2.59
N SER A 337 -10.16 -10.89 -2.13
CA SER A 337 -10.38 -12.06 -1.28
C SER A 337 -9.18 -12.22 -0.35
N THR A 338 -9.45 -12.19 0.94
CA THR A 338 -8.51 -12.59 1.99
C THR A 338 -9.01 -13.91 2.56
N THR A 339 -8.18 -14.94 2.62
CA THR A 339 -8.52 -16.25 3.18
C THR A 339 -7.36 -16.77 4.03
N GLY A 340 -7.64 -17.60 5.03
CA GLY A 340 -6.59 -18.13 5.89
C GLY A 340 -7.03 -19.23 6.81
N SER A 341 -6.11 -19.67 7.64
CA SER A 341 -6.36 -20.71 8.63
C SER A 341 -7.41 -20.30 9.65
N ALA A 342 -8.15 -21.26 10.16
CA ALA A 342 -9.02 -21.03 11.29
C ALA A 342 -8.21 -21.04 12.59
N ASP A 343 -8.24 -19.94 13.33
CA ASP A 343 -7.60 -19.81 14.64
C ASP A 343 -8.46 -18.98 15.61
N GLY A 344 -9.03 -19.64 16.61
CA GLY A 344 -9.89 -18.98 17.61
C GLY A 344 -9.16 -18.07 18.59
N GLY A 345 -7.84 -18.13 18.63
CA GLY A 345 -7.01 -17.23 19.42
C GLY A 345 -6.81 -15.88 18.73
N ILE A 346 -6.66 -15.89 17.40
CA ILE A 346 -6.51 -14.67 16.58
C ILE A 346 -7.90 -14.10 16.22
N TYR A 347 -8.84 -14.96 15.83
CA TYR A 347 -10.18 -14.58 15.38
C TYR A 347 -11.24 -15.04 16.40
N PRO A 348 -11.50 -14.26 17.46
CA PRO A 348 -12.36 -14.70 18.57
C PRO A 348 -13.82 -14.86 18.13
N ALA A 349 -14.47 -15.93 18.60
CA ALA A 349 -15.83 -16.30 18.23
C ALA A 349 -16.90 -15.21 18.51
N SER A 350 -16.60 -14.26 19.38
CA SER A 350 -17.47 -13.11 19.67
C SER A 350 -17.60 -12.10 18.52
N SER A 351 -16.66 -12.11 17.60
CA SER A 351 -16.64 -11.21 16.43
C SER A 351 -16.39 -11.95 15.11
N ASN A 352 -16.15 -13.26 15.17
CA ASN A 352 -15.84 -14.09 14.02
C ASN A 352 -16.26 -15.54 14.30
N THR A 353 -17.49 -15.89 13.95
CA THR A 353 -18.06 -17.23 14.27
C THR A 353 -17.37 -18.37 13.54
N ALA A 354 -16.74 -18.09 12.40
CA ALA A 354 -16.01 -19.08 11.61
C ALA A 354 -14.55 -19.23 12.05
N LEU A 355 -14.05 -18.32 12.88
CA LEU A 355 -12.66 -18.27 13.37
C LEU A 355 -11.63 -18.11 12.25
N THR A 356 -12.01 -17.60 11.08
CA THR A 356 -11.13 -17.41 9.92
C THR A 356 -11.09 -15.94 9.49
N PRO A 357 -10.00 -15.46 8.84
CA PRO A 357 -9.93 -14.10 8.32
C PRO A 357 -10.75 -13.89 7.04
N ASP A 358 -11.42 -14.93 6.55
CA ASP A 358 -12.02 -14.95 5.21
C ASP A 358 -12.95 -13.74 4.98
N THR A 359 -12.55 -12.88 4.08
CA THR A 359 -13.31 -11.70 3.69
C THR A 359 -13.19 -11.51 2.18
N GLU A 360 -14.34 -11.45 1.50
CA GLU A 360 -14.41 -11.38 0.04
C GLU A 360 -15.41 -10.33 -0.38
N GLY A 361 -15.11 -9.64 -1.46
CA GLY A 361 -16.01 -8.61 -1.96
C GLY A 361 -15.66 -8.04 -3.32
N PHE A 362 -16.56 -7.19 -3.79
CA PHE A 362 -16.40 -6.44 -5.03
C PHE A 362 -16.37 -4.94 -4.74
N ILE A 363 -15.60 -4.22 -5.55
CA ILE A 363 -15.57 -2.77 -5.54
C ILE A 363 -16.03 -2.30 -6.92
N THR A 364 -16.89 -1.30 -6.92
CA THR A 364 -17.24 -0.56 -8.12
C THR A 364 -17.05 0.93 -7.85
N GLU A 365 -16.42 1.64 -8.77
CA GLU A 365 -16.21 3.08 -8.64
C GLU A 365 -16.54 3.76 -9.96
N ILE A 366 -17.22 4.89 -9.89
CA ILE A 366 -17.43 5.81 -11.00
C ILE A 366 -16.66 7.09 -10.71
N ASN A 367 -15.92 7.58 -11.70
CA ASN A 367 -15.06 8.74 -11.59
C ASN A 367 -15.45 9.83 -12.58
N PHE A 368 -15.42 11.07 -12.12
CA PHE A 368 -15.55 12.25 -12.95
C PHE A 368 -14.38 13.21 -12.69
N VAL A 369 -13.61 13.53 -13.73
CA VAL A 369 -12.40 14.36 -13.69
C VAL A 369 -12.62 15.59 -14.57
N PRO A 370 -13.35 16.62 -14.08
CA PRO A 370 -13.65 17.82 -14.89
C PRO A 370 -12.38 18.63 -15.21
N TRP A 371 -11.37 18.54 -14.37
CA TRP A 371 -10.04 19.13 -14.54
C TRP A 371 -8.99 18.13 -14.09
N TYR A 372 -7.78 18.17 -14.66
CA TYR A 372 -6.70 17.23 -14.32
C TYR A 372 -6.28 17.20 -12.85
N ASN A 373 -6.63 18.24 -12.12
CA ASN A 373 -6.34 18.37 -10.69
C ASN A 373 -7.56 18.11 -9.78
N THR A 374 -8.68 17.66 -10.33
CA THR A 374 -9.90 17.43 -9.56
C THR A 374 -10.57 16.13 -9.99
N LYS A 375 -10.80 15.24 -9.05
CA LYS A 375 -11.54 13.99 -9.27
C LYS A 375 -12.68 13.89 -8.27
N PHE A 376 -13.87 13.63 -8.76
CA PHE A 376 -15.01 13.18 -7.96
C PHE A 376 -15.20 11.70 -8.17
N SER A 377 -15.49 10.96 -7.11
CA SER A 377 -15.77 9.53 -7.21
C SER A 377 -16.92 9.10 -6.33
N LEU A 378 -17.61 8.06 -6.79
CA LEU A 378 -18.61 7.33 -6.05
C LEU A 378 -18.20 5.88 -6.06
N GLN A 379 -17.80 5.35 -4.90
CA GLN A 379 -17.32 3.98 -4.71
C GLN A 379 -18.35 3.19 -3.91
N TYR A 380 -18.64 1.97 -4.37
CA TYR A 380 -19.44 1.01 -3.62
C TYR A 380 -18.65 -0.26 -3.41
N THR A 381 -18.52 -0.66 -2.14
CA THR A 381 -17.90 -1.92 -1.70
C THR A 381 -19.01 -2.88 -1.27
N TYR A 382 -19.04 -4.05 -1.89
CA TYR A 382 -20.01 -5.11 -1.62
C TYR A 382 -19.30 -6.34 -1.09
N PHE A 383 -19.62 -6.75 0.14
CA PHE A 383 -19.05 -7.93 0.77
C PHE A 383 -19.91 -9.16 0.51
N THR A 384 -19.31 -10.20 -0.08
CA THR A 384 -19.92 -11.51 -0.28
C THR A 384 -19.67 -12.45 0.88
N LYS A 385 -18.55 -12.27 1.60
CA LYS A 385 -18.18 -12.93 2.84
C LYS A 385 -17.48 -11.91 3.73
N PHE A 386 -17.70 -11.97 5.03
CA PHE A 386 -17.05 -11.09 6.00
C PHE A 386 -16.72 -11.89 7.26
N ASN A 387 -15.47 -11.81 7.74
CA ASN A 387 -14.99 -12.52 8.91
C ASN A 387 -15.43 -14.00 8.92
N GLY A 388 -15.14 -14.71 7.84
CA GLY A 388 -15.38 -16.13 7.69
C GLY A 388 -16.80 -16.54 7.29
N SER A 389 -17.80 -15.67 7.37
CA SER A 389 -19.20 -16.05 7.16
C SER A 389 -19.97 -15.08 6.26
N VAL A 390 -21.02 -15.61 5.63
CA VAL A 390 -22.04 -14.81 4.92
C VAL A 390 -23.07 -14.28 5.89
N ASP A 391 -23.48 -15.12 6.83
CA ASP A 391 -24.52 -14.86 7.82
C ASP A 391 -23.99 -15.07 9.23
N ASN A 392 -24.46 -14.25 10.18
CA ASN A 392 -24.11 -14.33 11.60
C ASN A 392 -22.60 -14.37 11.88
N TYR A 393 -21.83 -13.53 11.16
CA TYR A 393 -20.37 -13.52 11.29
C TYR A 393 -19.90 -13.09 12.70
N ASP A 394 -20.69 -12.26 13.38
CA ASP A 394 -20.38 -11.61 14.67
C ASP A 394 -21.06 -12.28 15.87
N ALA A 395 -21.68 -13.46 15.71
CA ALA A 395 -22.51 -14.13 16.72
C ALA A 395 -23.75 -13.33 17.20
N ALA A 396 -24.00 -12.15 16.61
CA ALA A 396 -25.10 -11.25 16.93
C ALA A 396 -26.14 -11.15 15.80
N GLY A 397 -26.00 -11.96 14.76
CA GLY A 397 -26.88 -12.02 13.60
C GLY A 397 -26.47 -11.05 12.47
N GLY A 398 -25.25 -10.54 12.47
CA GLY A 398 -24.71 -9.70 11.40
C GLY A 398 -24.48 -10.48 10.11
N HIS A 399 -24.84 -9.87 8.98
CA HIS A 399 -24.60 -10.42 7.66
C HIS A 399 -23.39 -9.74 6.99
N ALA A 400 -22.66 -10.46 6.14
CA ALA A 400 -21.54 -9.88 5.39
C ALA A 400 -21.96 -8.58 4.67
N THR A 401 -23.15 -8.58 4.07
CA THR A 401 -23.69 -7.40 3.35
C THR A 401 -24.04 -6.22 4.25
N ASP A 402 -24.08 -6.37 5.57
CA ASP A 402 -24.30 -5.27 6.49
C ASP A 402 -23.12 -4.28 6.49
N ASN A 403 -21.93 -4.78 6.10
CA ASN A 403 -20.69 -4.01 5.96
C ASN A 403 -20.57 -3.31 4.60
N ASN A 404 -21.53 -3.47 3.70
CA ASN A 404 -21.51 -2.79 2.40
C ASN A 404 -21.41 -1.27 2.60
N THR A 405 -20.49 -0.65 1.88
CA THR A 405 -20.13 0.75 2.08
C THR A 405 -20.24 1.52 0.77
N LEU A 406 -20.91 2.67 0.82
CA LEU A 406 -20.94 3.66 -0.26
C LEU A 406 -20.13 4.87 0.18
N VAL A 407 -19.15 5.29 -0.62
CA VAL A 407 -18.33 6.46 -0.35
C VAL A 407 -18.42 7.43 -1.52
N ALA A 408 -18.82 8.66 -1.24
CA ALA A 408 -18.67 9.78 -2.15
C ALA A 408 -17.41 10.56 -1.80
N SER A 409 -16.57 10.89 -2.77
CA SER A 409 -15.34 11.62 -2.49
C SER A 409 -15.02 12.70 -3.51
N ALA A 410 -14.31 13.72 -3.06
CA ALA A 410 -13.67 14.73 -3.87
C ALA A 410 -12.16 14.71 -3.59
N TRP A 411 -11.38 14.68 -4.64
CA TRP A 411 -9.92 14.66 -4.59
C TRP A 411 -9.37 15.85 -5.36
N LEU A 412 -8.71 16.76 -4.65
CA LEU A 412 -8.09 17.96 -5.20
C LEU A 412 -6.57 17.81 -5.12
N MET A 413 -5.88 18.07 -6.23
CA MET A 413 -4.42 17.98 -6.34
C MET A 413 -3.86 19.30 -6.86
N TYR A 414 -2.73 19.72 -6.31
CA TYR A 414 -1.99 20.91 -6.74
C TYR A 414 -0.52 20.55 -6.95
#